data_3348f9ee361ce623fe2fcc861e58bcc8
#
_entry.id   3348f9ee361ce623fe2fcc861e58bcc8
#
_cell.length_a   1.000
_cell.length_b   1.000
_cell.length_c   1.000
_cell.angle_alpha   90.00
_cell.angle_beta   90.00
_cell.angle_gamma   90.00
#
_symmetry.space_group_name_H-M   'P 1'
#
loop_
_entity.id
_entity.type
_entity.pdbx_description
1 polymer ?
#
loop_
_entity_poly.entity_id
_entity_poly.type
_entity_poly.pdbx_seq_one_letter_code
_entity_poly.pdbx_strand_id
1 'polypeptide(L)'
;MKTLVGVTIDNDSKKKVLEKILKYWNNPNEFFHIVSLNPENIVIAQNDSVYKTVLNDSNVRLNDGIGIVVASRLLGINIGSRLTGVDLIKELVKVAGKKRFHVLLIGGEAKLAESLAKCYQQQYPEAIFVGVQGIKNISSIHEKENEEILSIVTDLKPSLVLVAFGSPFQEKWLWKNRDKFKNCVCMGVGQGFDVEGGRVLRAPVWIRKIGMEWFYRLFTQPWRWRRQMRLIKYIYLVMKQKMFG
;
A
#
# COMPACT_ATOMS: atom_id res chain seq x y z
N MET A 1 -17.34 -7.66 -11.65
CA MET A 1 -15.93 -7.25 -11.50
C MET A 1 -15.04 -8.33 -12.07
N LYS A 2 -13.94 -7.97 -12.74
CA LYS A 2 -13.00 -8.98 -13.27
C LYS A 2 -11.98 -9.33 -12.19
N THR A 3 -11.60 -10.59 -12.10
CA THR A 3 -10.65 -11.08 -11.09
C THR A 3 -9.39 -11.65 -11.73
N LEU A 4 -8.26 -11.41 -11.10
CA LEU A 4 -6.96 -11.99 -11.40
C LEU A 4 -6.61 -12.99 -10.30
N VAL A 5 -6.67 -14.26 -10.60
CA VAL A 5 -6.46 -15.36 -9.64
C VAL A 5 -7.35 -15.20 -8.39
N GLY A 6 -8.64 -14.87 -8.63
CA GLY A 6 -9.64 -14.70 -7.57
C GLY A 6 -9.49 -13.42 -6.72
N VAL A 7 -8.64 -12.48 -7.12
CA VAL A 7 -8.52 -11.14 -6.52
C VAL A 7 -9.10 -10.12 -7.49
N THR A 8 -9.96 -9.25 -6.99
CA THR A 8 -10.61 -8.17 -7.77
C THR A 8 -9.57 -7.18 -8.28
N ILE A 9 -9.69 -6.78 -9.54
CA ILE A 9 -8.81 -5.79 -10.18
C ILE A 9 -9.62 -4.54 -10.52
N ASP A 10 -9.10 -3.38 -10.14
CA ASP A 10 -9.70 -2.09 -10.48
C ASP A 10 -9.27 -1.62 -11.87
N ASN A 11 -10.23 -1.03 -12.61
CA ASN A 11 -10.00 -0.40 -13.91
C ASN A 11 -9.96 1.13 -13.82
N ASP A 12 -9.39 1.65 -12.74
CA ASP A 12 -9.35 3.08 -12.52
C ASP A 12 -8.05 3.70 -13.05
N SER A 13 -8.16 4.84 -13.72
CA SER A 13 -7.00 5.66 -14.03
C SER A 13 -6.47 6.36 -12.77
N LYS A 14 -5.21 6.84 -12.79
CA LYS A 14 -4.65 7.64 -11.69
C LYS A 14 -5.59 8.78 -11.28
N LYS A 15 -6.17 9.48 -12.26
CA LYS A 15 -7.12 10.59 -12.04
C LYS A 15 -8.34 10.10 -11.27
N LYS A 16 -8.93 8.99 -11.69
CA LYS A 16 -10.11 8.39 -11.05
C LYS A 16 -9.85 7.93 -9.63
N VAL A 17 -8.66 7.34 -9.36
CA VAL A 17 -8.24 6.97 -8.01
C VAL A 17 -8.18 8.20 -7.11
N LEU A 18 -7.53 9.28 -7.56
CA LEU A 18 -7.45 10.53 -6.80
C LEU A 18 -8.82 11.16 -6.59
N GLU A 19 -9.70 11.16 -7.58
CA GLU A 19 -11.08 11.65 -7.47
C GLU A 19 -11.88 10.88 -6.43
N LYS A 20 -11.76 9.54 -6.38
CA LYS A 20 -12.40 8.71 -5.34
C LYS A 20 -11.94 9.11 -3.94
N ILE A 21 -10.63 9.29 -3.76
CA ILE A 21 -10.04 9.67 -2.47
C ILE A 21 -10.49 11.08 -2.06
N LEU A 22 -10.45 12.04 -3.00
CA LEU A 22 -10.89 13.41 -2.75
C LEU A 22 -12.39 13.48 -2.43
N LYS A 23 -13.21 12.71 -3.13
CA LYS A 23 -14.65 12.60 -2.84
C LYS A 23 -14.90 12.07 -1.43
N TYR A 24 -14.16 11.03 -1.02
CA TYR A 24 -14.23 10.50 0.33
C TYR A 24 -13.80 11.54 1.38
N TRP A 25 -12.70 12.25 1.19
CA TRP A 25 -12.25 13.29 2.12
C TRP A 25 -13.22 14.47 2.27
N ASN A 26 -14.08 14.73 1.28
CA ASN A 26 -15.13 15.76 1.38
C ASN A 26 -16.33 15.29 2.20
N ASN A 27 -16.57 13.99 2.32
CA ASN A 27 -17.63 13.39 3.12
C ASN A 27 -17.18 12.05 3.71
N PRO A 28 -16.25 12.07 4.68
CA PRO A 28 -15.74 10.85 5.29
C PRO A 28 -16.81 10.24 6.19
N ASN A 29 -17.03 8.94 6.08
CA ASN A 29 -18.09 8.24 6.82
C ASN A 29 -17.70 6.86 7.34
N GLU A 30 -16.72 6.21 6.71
CA GLU A 30 -16.32 4.85 7.03
C GLU A 30 -14.80 4.67 6.95
N PHE A 31 -14.33 3.43 7.08
CA PHE A 31 -12.96 3.07 6.81
C PHE A 31 -12.68 3.06 5.30
N PHE A 32 -11.70 3.81 4.85
CA PHE A 32 -11.30 3.84 3.44
C PHE A 32 -9.93 3.20 3.25
N HIS A 33 -9.91 2.01 2.66
CA HIS A 33 -8.70 1.20 2.52
C HIS A 33 -8.16 1.21 1.10
N ILE A 34 -6.89 1.56 0.96
CA ILE A 34 -6.12 1.48 -0.28
C ILE A 34 -5.10 0.36 -0.15
N VAL A 35 -5.11 -0.58 -1.08
CA VAL A 35 -4.16 -1.69 -1.15
C VAL A 35 -3.39 -1.67 -2.47
N SER A 36 -2.14 -2.13 -2.45
CA SER A 36 -1.33 -2.31 -3.66
C SER A 36 -1.37 -3.77 -4.10
N LEU A 37 -1.72 -4.00 -5.36
CA LEU A 37 -1.69 -5.33 -5.97
C LEU A 37 -0.40 -5.52 -6.76
N ASN A 38 0.33 -6.55 -6.42
CA ASN A 38 1.51 -7.01 -7.14
C ASN A 38 1.51 -8.56 -7.20
N PRO A 39 2.36 -9.19 -8.02
CA PRO A 39 2.43 -10.65 -8.12
C PRO A 39 2.59 -11.37 -6.79
N GLU A 40 3.38 -10.81 -5.87
CA GLU A 40 3.60 -11.40 -4.55
C GLU A 40 2.33 -11.42 -3.71
N ASN A 41 1.61 -10.29 -3.67
CA ASN A 41 0.36 -10.17 -2.91
C ASN A 41 -0.73 -11.12 -3.43
N ILE A 42 -0.82 -11.29 -4.75
CA ILE A 42 -1.74 -12.25 -5.37
C ILE A 42 -1.41 -13.69 -4.92
N VAL A 43 -0.12 -14.06 -4.88
CA VAL A 43 0.30 -15.39 -4.43
C VAL A 43 0.04 -15.61 -2.94
N ILE A 44 0.30 -14.62 -2.10
CA ILE A 44 0.02 -14.69 -0.66
C ILE A 44 -1.49 -14.92 -0.43
N ALA A 45 -2.33 -14.19 -1.15
CA ALA A 45 -3.78 -14.28 -1.04
C ALA A 45 -4.35 -15.67 -1.41
N GLN A 46 -3.60 -16.51 -2.13
CA GLN A 46 -4.07 -17.89 -2.41
C GLN A 46 -3.99 -18.80 -1.18
N ASN A 47 -3.12 -18.50 -0.22
CA ASN A 47 -2.90 -19.32 0.97
C ASN A 47 -3.38 -18.61 2.26
N ASP A 48 -3.92 -17.40 2.16
CA ASP A 48 -4.42 -16.58 3.27
C ASP A 48 -5.79 -16.01 2.88
N SER A 49 -6.85 -16.70 3.29
CA SER A 49 -8.24 -16.32 2.98
C SER A 49 -8.61 -14.96 3.58
N VAL A 50 -8.13 -14.64 4.78
CA VAL A 50 -8.36 -13.35 5.44
C VAL A 50 -7.72 -12.24 4.59
N TYR A 51 -6.47 -12.43 4.18
CA TYR A 51 -5.80 -11.45 3.33
C TYR A 51 -6.51 -11.27 1.97
N LYS A 52 -6.97 -12.38 1.38
CA LYS A 52 -7.76 -12.33 0.13
C LYS A 52 -9.05 -11.51 0.30
N THR A 53 -9.77 -11.69 1.41
CA THR A 53 -10.94 -10.89 1.75
C THR A 53 -10.57 -9.41 1.87
N VAL A 54 -9.51 -9.09 2.62
CA VAL A 54 -9.02 -7.71 2.78
C VAL A 54 -8.73 -7.04 1.43
N LEU A 55 -8.07 -7.75 0.51
CA LEU A 55 -7.80 -7.23 -0.84
C LEU A 55 -9.10 -6.99 -1.64
N ASN A 56 -10.04 -7.92 -1.55
CA ASN A 56 -11.29 -7.84 -2.31
C ASN A 56 -12.25 -6.76 -1.79
N ASP A 57 -12.27 -6.52 -0.49
CA ASP A 57 -13.16 -5.56 0.17
C ASP A 57 -12.59 -4.13 0.24
N SER A 58 -11.32 -3.94 -0.20
CA SER A 58 -10.70 -2.62 -0.22
C SER A 58 -11.39 -1.65 -1.17
N ASN A 59 -11.41 -0.36 -0.84
CA ASN A 59 -12.03 0.69 -1.64
C ASN A 59 -11.26 1.01 -2.92
N VAL A 60 -9.93 0.87 -2.86
CA VAL A 60 -9.03 1.09 -4.00
C VAL A 60 -7.95 0.01 -4.03
N ARG A 61 -7.80 -0.63 -5.18
CA ARG A 61 -6.75 -1.61 -5.49
C ARG A 61 -5.83 -1.04 -6.55
N LEU A 62 -4.62 -0.66 -6.15
CA LEU A 62 -3.62 -0.12 -7.07
C LEU A 62 -3.01 -1.23 -7.91
N ASN A 63 -3.00 -1.09 -9.21
CA ASN A 63 -2.28 -1.99 -10.11
C ASN A 63 -0.78 -1.66 -10.04
N ASP A 64 -0.10 -2.14 -8.98
CA ASP A 64 1.32 -1.91 -8.74
C ASP A 64 2.16 -3.07 -9.30
N GLY A 65 3.01 -2.75 -10.19
CA GLY A 65 3.91 -3.70 -10.83
C GLY A 65 3.47 -4.17 -12.22
N ILE A 66 4.48 -4.36 -13.07
CA ILE A 66 4.29 -4.79 -14.46
C ILE A 66 3.64 -6.17 -14.57
N GLY A 67 3.87 -7.05 -13.58
CA GLY A 67 3.31 -8.40 -13.58
C GLY A 67 1.78 -8.41 -13.58
N ILE A 68 1.14 -7.48 -12.89
CA ILE A 68 -0.33 -7.33 -12.91
C ILE A 68 -0.80 -6.91 -14.30
N VAL A 69 -0.10 -5.93 -14.91
CA VAL A 69 -0.43 -5.42 -16.25
C VAL A 69 -0.33 -6.52 -17.31
N VAL A 70 0.76 -7.28 -17.30
CA VAL A 70 1.01 -8.36 -18.28
C VAL A 70 -0.02 -9.47 -18.11
N ALA A 71 -0.27 -9.93 -16.88
CA ALA A 71 -1.24 -10.98 -16.61
C ALA A 71 -2.67 -10.56 -16.99
N SER A 72 -3.05 -9.34 -16.68
CA SER A 72 -4.37 -8.82 -17.03
C SER A 72 -4.57 -8.78 -18.56
N ARG A 73 -3.57 -8.32 -19.30
CA ARG A 73 -3.61 -8.36 -20.79
C ARG A 73 -3.73 -9.79 -21.33
N LEU A 74 -2.95 -10.72 -20.75
CA LEU A 74 -2.98 -12.13 -21.14
C LEU A 74 -4.35 -12.77 -20.93
N LEU A 75 -5.08 -12.34 -19.91
CA LEU A 75 -6.42 -12.83 -19.55
C LEU A 75 -7.56 -11.99 -20.16
N GLY A 76 -7.26 -11.00 -21.00
CA GLY A 76 -8.29 -10.10 -21.55
C GLY A 76 -8.99 -9.23 -20.49
N ILE A 77 -8.33 -9.00 -19.36
CA ILE A 77 -8.84 -8.14 -18.31
C ILE A 77 -8.42 -6.70 -18.61
N ASN A 78 -9.39 -5.82 -18.80
CA ASN A 78 -9.10 -4.39 -18.93
C ASN A 78 -8.79 -3.83 -17.54
N ILE A 79 -7.62 -3.24 -17.39
CA ILE A 79 -7.15 -2.58 -16.15
C ILE A 79 -6.88 -1.12 -16.41
N GLY A 80 -6.99 -0.31 -15.35
CA GLY A 80 -6.63 1.10 -15.39
C GLY A 80 -5.13 1.35 -15.52
N SER A 81 -4.74 2.59 -15.30
CA SER A 81 -3.33 2.97 -15.35
C SER A 81 -2.52 2.24 -14.28
N ARG A 82 -1.30 1.84 -14.62
CA ARG A 82 -0.34 1.42 -13.62
C ARG A 82 -0.04 2.58 -12.67
N LEU A 83 -0.33 2.39 -11.39
CA LEU A 83 -0.06 3.36 -10.34
C LEU A 83 0.67 2.65 -9.20
N THR A 84 1.90 3.09 -8.92
CA THR A 84 2.69 2.50 -7.84
C THR A 84 2.31 3.11 -6.49
N GLY A 85 2.43 2.29 -5.42
CA GLY A 85 2.19 2.77 -4.07
C GLY A 85 3.03 4.01 -3.72
N VAL A 86 4.32 4.03 -4.11
CA VAL A 86 5.23 5.17 -3.86
C VAL A 86 4.75 6.46 -4.56
N ASP A 87 4.27 6.36 -5.81
CA ASP A 87 3.77 7.55 -6.51
C ASP A 87 2.48 8.08 -5.87
N LEU A 88 1.63 7.19 -5.36
CA LEU A 88 0.41 7.61 -4.67
C LEU A 88 0.72 8.22 -3.30
N ILE A 89 1.68 7.70 -2.53
CA ILE A 89 2.10 8.30 -1.25
C ILE A 89 2.41 9.79 -1.43
N LYS A 90 3.23 10.13 -2.43
CA LYS A 90 3.61 11.52 -2.73
C LYS A 90 2.40 12.41 -2.99
N GLU A 91 1.45 11.92 -3.77
CA GLU A 91 0.22 12.68 -4.08
C GLU A 91 -0.66 12.84 -2.83
N LEU A 92 -0.83 11.78 -2.03
CA LEU A 92 -1.63 11.81 -0.81
C LEU A 92 -1.05 12.78 0.22
N VAL A 93 0.26 12.71 0.47
CA VAL A 93 0.96 13.63 1.40
C VAL A 93 0.84 15.07 0.92
N LYS A 94 1.03 15.33 -0.39
CA LYS A 94 0.88 16.67 -0.97
C LYS A 94 -0.54 17.22 -0.78
N VAL A 95 -1.56 16.41 -1.02
CA VAL A 95 -2.96 16.83 -0.86
C VAL A 95 -3.29 17.04 0.61
N ALA A 96 -2.89 16.10 1.49
CA ALA A 96 -3.12 16.21 2.92
C ALA A 96 -2.46 17.45 3.52
N GLY A 97 -1.20 17.75 3.11
CA GLY A 97 -0.49 18.96 3.51
C GLY A 97 -1.20 20.24 3.10
N LYS A 98 -1.65 20.33 1.83
CA LYS A 98 -2.40 21.49 1.33
C LYS A 98 -3.78 21.68 1.99
N LYS A 99 -4.43 20.58 2.38
CA LYS A 99 -5.73 20.59 3.06
C LYS A 99 -5.59 20.75 4.58
N ARG A 100 -4.39 20.90 5.13
CA ARG A 100 -4.09 21.04 6.56
C ARG A 100 -4.61 19.84 7.38
N PHE A 101 -4.52 18.65 6.80
CA PHE A 101 -4.97 17.43 7.43
C PHE A 101 -3.99 16.93 8.50
N HIS A 102 -4.50 16.13 9.42
CA HIS A 102 -3.68 15.32 10.31
C HIS A 102 -3.28 14.04 9.59
N VAL A 103 -2.00 13.75 9.59
CA VAL A 103 -1.41 12.58 8.93
C VAL A 103 -0.61 11.77 9.94
N LEU A 104 -0.90 10.48 10.02
CA LEU A 104 -0.20 9.54 10.87
C LEU A 104 0.62 8.56 10.04
N LEU A 105 1.93 8.51 10.30
CA LEU A 105 2.86 7.56 9.72
C LEU A 105 3.23 6.52 10.78
N ILE A 106 3.07 5.23 10.46
CA ILE A 106 3.28 4.15 11.43
C ILE A 106 4.30 3.16 10.88
N GLY A 107 5.34 2.88 11.64
CA GLY A 107 6.29 1.81 11.33
C GLY A 107 7.47 2.23 10.47
N GLY A 108 8.02 1.26 9.75
CA GLY A 108 9.35 1.38 9.14
C GLY A 108 10.46 1.11 10.16
N GLU A 109 11.70 0.96 9.67
CA GLU A 109 12.86 0.71 10.54
C GLU A 109 13.31 1.97 11.27
N ALA A 110 13.81 1.80 12.49
CA ALA A 110 14.60 2.76 13.27
C ALA A 110 14.18 4.23 13.08
N LYS A 111 13.06 4.65 13.65
CA LYS A 111 12.58 6.05 13.64
C LYS A 111 12.31 6.65 12.26
N LEU A 112 12.07 5.79 11.24
CA LEU A 112 11.85 6.27 9.87
C LEU A 112 10.55 7.07 9.74
N ALA A 113 9.46 6.59 10.34
CA ALA A 113 8.19 7.29 10.35
C ALA A 113 8.30 8.69 10.99
N GLU A 114 9.00 8.79 12.15
CA GLU A 114 9.22 10.06 12.85
C GLU A 114 10.07 11.04 12.01
N SER A 115 11.10 10.51 11.34
CA SER A 115 11.97 11.33 10.47
C SER A 115 11.20 11.86 9.26
N LEU A 116 10.37 11.01 8.63
CA LEU A 116 9.51 11.42 7.52
C LEU A 116 8.46 12.45 7.96
N ALA A 117 7.83 12.22 9.11
CA ALA A 117 6.86 13.16 9.67
C ALA A 117 7.49 14.55 9.89
N LYS A 118 8.71 14.62 10.44
CA LYS A 118 9.44 15.88 10.60
C LYS A 118 9.73 16.57 9.27
N CYS A 119 10.17 15.81 8.24
CA CYS A 119 10.39 16.36 6.90
C CYS A 119 9.10 16.92 6.29
N TYR A 120 7.99 16.18 6.39
CA TYR A 120 6.70 16.64 5.87
C TYR A 120 6.13 17.81 6.66
N GLN A 121 6.34 17.85 7.99
CA GLN A 121 5.95 18.98 8.83
C GLN A 121 6.67 20.29 8.43
N GLN A 122 7.96 20.20 8.08
CA GLN A 122 8.70 21.36 7.55
C GLN A 122 8.18 21.82 6.18
N GLN A 123 7.78 20.86 5.32
CA GLN A 123 7.26 21.17 3.98
C GLN A 123 5.82 21.72 4.02
N TYR A 124 5.02 21.31 5.00
CA TYR A 124 3.62 21.67 5.16
C TYR A 124 3.34 22.10 6.61
N PRO A 125 3.77 23.31 7.02
CA PRO A 125 3.72 23.75 8.42
C PRO A 125 2.30 23.82 9.01
N GLU A 126 1.30 24.06 8.18
CA GLU A 126 -0.10 24.19 8.61
C GLU A 126 -0.86 22.84 8.74
N ALA A 127 -0.30 21.75 8.25
CA ALA A 127 -0.79 20.40 8.48
C ALA A 127 -0.12 19.79 9.71
N ILE A 128 -0.64 18.69 10.21
CA ILE A 128 -0.04 17.98 11.36
C ILE A 128 0.45 16.62 10.89
N PHE A 129 1.75 16.38 11.00
CA PHE A 129 2.38 15.11 10.70
C PHE A 129 2.95 14.47 11.96
N VAL A 130 2.42 13.29 12.29
CA VAL A 130 2.89 12.49 13.42
C VAL A 130 3.48 11.19 12.90
N GLY A 131 4.69 10.87 13.32
CA GLY A 131 5.35 9.59 13.02
C GLY A 131 5.51 8.80 14.29
N VAL A 132 5.16 7.51 14.25
CA VAL A 132 5.31 6.62 15.39
C VAL A 132 6.02 5.34 14.97
N GLN A 133 6.85 4.81 15.87
CA GLN A 133 7.42 3.49 15.68
C GLN A 133 6.28 2.47 15.60
N GLY A 134 6.41 1.54 14.67
CA GLY A 134 5.41 0.48 14.54
C GLY A 134 5.59 -0.63 15.57
N ILE A 135 4.78 -1.67 15.40
CA ILE A 135 4.82 -2.88 16.20
C ILE A 135 6.15 -3.60 15.95
N LYS A 136 6.90 -3.90 17.01
CA LYS A 136 8.24 -4.52 16.92
C LYS A 136 8.20 -5.90 16.27
N ASN A 137 7.22 -6.73 16.66
CA ASN A 137 7.00 -8.03 16.07
C ASN A 137 5.58 -8.15 15.55
N ILE A 138 5.40 -7.81 14.28
CA ILE A 138 4.07 -7.82 13.65
C ILE A 138 3.47 -9.24 13.50
N SER A 139 4.29 -10.28 13.57
CA SER A 139 3.83 -11.67 13.56
C SER A 139 3.26 -12.12 14.91
N SER A 140 3.66 -11.42 15.99
CA SER A 140 3.17 -11.66 17.35
C SER A 140 2.96 -10.31 18.02
N ILE A 141 1.79 -9.73 17.79
CA ILE A 141 1.44 -8.37 18.25
C ILE A 141 1.25 -8.37 19.75
N HIS A 142 2.03 -7.58 20.48
CA HIS A 142 1.78 -7.29 21.87
C HIS A 142 0.61 -6.30 21.99
N GLU A 143 -0.39 -6.65 22.78
CA GLU A 143 -1.63 -5.87 22.91
C GLU A 143 -1.35 -4.44 23.35
N LYS A 144 -0.43 -4.25 24.28
CA LYS A 144 0.00 -2.94 24.76
C LYS A 144 0.54 -2.04 23.62
N GLU A 145 1.43 -2.56 22.75
CA GLU A 145 1.96 -1.78 21.61
C GLU A 145 0.83 -1.42 20.63
N ASN A 146 -0.13 -2.33 20.43
CA ASN A 146 -1.28 -2.08 19.58
C ASN A 146 -2.18 -0.98 20.17
N GLU A 147 -2.48 -1.04 21.46
CA GLU A 147 -3.30 -0.05 22.16
C GLU A 147 -2.63 1.33 22.16
N GLU A 148 -1.32 1.42 22.38
CA GLU A 148 -0.56 2.68 22.30
C GLU A 148 -0.73 3.34 20.93
N ILE A 149 -0.59 2.59 19.84
CA ILE A 149 -0.80 3.14 18.49
C ILE A 149 -2.26 3.56 18.27
N LEU A 150 -3.22 2.75 18.71
CA LEU A 150 -4.65 3.05 18.54
C LEU A 150 -5.11 4.24 19.40
N SER A 151 -4.48 4.48 20.56
CA SER A 151 -4.69 5.69 21.36
C SER A 151 -4.29 6.94 20.58
N ILE A 152 -3.10 6.92 19.93
CA ILE A 152 -2.66 8.03 19.08
C ILE A 152 -3.65 8.28 17.93
N VAL A 153 -4.21 7.24 17.32
CA VAL A 153 -5.25 7.39 16.28
C VAL A 153 -6.48 8.09 16.84
N THR A 154 -6.91 7.71 18.05
CA THR A 154 -8.10 8.27 18.69
C THR A 154 -7.91 9.75 19.03
N ASP A 155 -6.73 10.13 19.53
CA ASP A 155 -6.41 11.49 19.94
C ASP A 155 -6.14 12.42 18.75
N LEU A 156 -5.38 11.93 17.76
CA LEU A 156 -4.99 12.71 16.58
C LEU A 156 -6.12 12.87 15.59
N LYS A 157 -7.04 11.88 15.49
CA LYS A 157 -8.11 11.81 14.49
C LYS A 157 -7.58 12.07 13.06
N PRO A 158 -6.64 11.24 12.57
CA PRO A 158 -5.98 11.49 11.30
C PRO A 158 -6.94 11.34 10.12
N SER A 159 -6.77 12.17 9.09
CA SER A 159 -7.46 12.01 7.80
C SER A 159 -6.71 11.07 6.85
N LEU A 160 -5.40 10.86 7.09
CA LEU A 160 -4.55 9.95 6.33
C LEU A 160 -3.68 9.13 7.30
N VAL A 161 -3.68 7.81 7.10
CA VAL A 161 -2.83 6.87 7.84
C VAL A 161 -2.02 6.03 6.87
N LEU A 162 -0.70 6.08 7.00
CA LEU A 162 0.25 5.31 6.20
C LEU A 162 0.97 4.31 7.09
N VAL A 163 0.92 3.02 6.74
CA VAL A 163 1.45 1.93 7.58
C VAL A 163 2.53 1.14 6.86
N ALA A 164 3.69 1.01 7.47
CA ALA A 164 4.87 0.31 6.94
C ALA A 164 5.25 -0.93 7.76
N PHE A 165 4.36 -1.93 7.84
CA PHE A 165 4.62 -3.22 8.49
C PHE A 165 4.98 -4.34 7.50
N GLY A 166 4.89 -4.05 6.19
CA GLY A 166 5.00 -5.03 5.13
C GLY A 166 3.72 -5.86 4.92
N SER A 167 3.48 -6.24 3.65
CA SER A 167 2.35 -7.12 3.31
C SER A 167 2.64 -8.57 3.69
N PRO A 168 1.64 -9.32 4.17
CA PRO A 168 0.22 -9.00 4.30
C PRO A 168 -0.16 -8.35 5.65
N PHE A 169 0.80 -8.11 6.54
CA PHE A 169 0.54 -7.73 7.92
C PHE A 169 -0.11 -6.35 8.05
N GLN A 170 0.37 -5.36 7.29
CA GLN A 170 -0.15 -4.00 7.33
C GLN A 170 -1.61 -3.91 6.89
N GLU A 171 -1.99 -4.61 5.83
CA GLU A 171 -3.36 -4.64 5.33
C GLU A 171 -4.29 -5.36 6.33
N LYS A 172 -3.84 -6.49 6.87
CA LYS A 172 -4.60 -7.26 7.87
C LYS A 172 -4.74 -6.50 9.19
N TRP A 173 -3.71 -5.79 9.63
CA TRP A 173 -3.74 -4.98 10.84
C TRP A 173 -4.73 -3.81 10.71
N LEU A 174 -4.68 -3.07 9.60
CA LEU A 174 -5.65 -2.01 9.30
C LEU A 174 -7.08 -2.55 9.26
N TRP A 175 -7.28 -3.69 8.61
CA TRP A 175 -8.59 -4.32 8.51
C TRP A 175 -9.13 -4.80 9.87
N LYS A 176 -8.28 -5.41 10.69
CA LYS A 176 -8.65 -5.84 12.04
C LYS A 176 -9.10 -4.68 12.92
N ASN A 177 -8.43 -3.53 12.79
CA ASN A 177 -8.68 -2.34 13.60
C ASN A 177 -9.55 -1.29 12.87
N ARG A 178 -10.25 -1.64 11.78
CA ARG A 178 -10.96 -0.70 10.89
C ARG A 178 -11.95 0.23 11.61
N ASP A 179 -12.55 -0.23 12.70
CA ASP A 179 -13.49 0.58 13.49
C ASP A 179 -12.81 1.79 14.15
N LYS A 180 -11.52 1.73 14.42
CA LYS A 180 -10.70 2.84 14.94
C LYS A 180 -10.27 3.82 13.83
N PHE A 181 -10.30 3.39 12.57
CA PHE A 181 -9.90 4.17 11.40
C PHE A 181 -11.09 4.72 10.61
N LYS A 182 -12.26 4.84 11.23
CA LYS A 182 -13.39 5.54 10.62
C LYS A 182 -13.01 6.97 10.30
N ASN A 183 -13.46 7.46 9.16
CA ASN A 183 -13.12 8.79 8.62
C ASN A 183 -11.65 8.98 8.20
N CYS A 184 -10.88 7.89 8.07
CA CYS A 184 -9.50 7.91 7.62
C CYS A 184 -9.35 7.26 6.24
N VAL A 185 -8.47 7.83 5.41
CA VAL A 185 -7.86 7.10 4.28
C VAL A 185 -6.65 6.35 4.82
N CYS A 186 -6.67 5.03 4.70
CA CYS A 186 -5.61 4.15 5.20
C CYS A 186 -4.92 3.41 4.05
N MET A 187 -3.58 3.37 4.09
CA MET A 187 -2.79 2.70 3.07
C MET A 187 -1.59 1.97 3.68
N GLY A 188 -1.44 0.69 3.34
CA GLY A 188 -0.21 -0.05 3.57
C GLY A 188 0.86 0.35 2.55
N VAL A 189 1.99 0.85 3.02
CA VAL A 189 3.04 1.43 2.16
C VAL A 189 4.32 0.58 2.11
N GLY A 190 4.52 -0.33 3.07
CA GLY A 190 5.70 -1.19 3.16
C GLY A 190 7.00 -0.41 2.97
N GLN A 191 7.84 -0.81 2.00
CA GLN A 191 9.08 -0.10 1.67
C GLN A 191 8.87 1.30 1.04
N GLY A 192 7.66 1.78 0.91
CA GLY A 192 7.42 3.15 0.45
C GLY A 192 8.12 4.18 1.34
N PHE A 193 8.17 3.94 2.65
CA PHE A 193 8.88 4.81 3.57
C PHE A 193 10.40 4.81 3.36
N ASP A 194 11.01 3.64 3.06
CA ASP A 194 12.44 3.57 2.77
C ASP A 194 12.82 4.35 1.51
N VAL A 195 11.93 4.34 0.51
CA VAL A 195 12.13 5.10 -0.73
C VAL A 195 11.95 6.60 -0.47
N GLU A 196 10.91 7.01 0.28
CA GLU A 196 10.66 8.42 0.62
C GLU A 196 11.75 8.99 1.53
N GLY A 197 12.27 8.18 2.45
CA GLY A 197 13.37 8.56 3.35
C GLY A 197 14.77 8.46 2.72
N GLY A 198 14.87 8.10 1.43
CA GLY A 198 16.15 8.00 0.73
C GLY A 198 17.03 6.82 1.14
N ARG A 199 16.54 5.91 1.99
CA ARG A 199 17.28 4.71 2.43
C ARG A 199 17.42 3.67 1.31
N VAL A 200 16.46 3.64 0.40
CA VAL A 200 16.43 2.76 -0.77
C VAL A 200 16.34 3.61 -2.02
N LEU A 201 17.34 3.48 -2.88
CA LEU A 201 17.34 4.15 -4.17
C LEU A 201 16.24 3.57 -5.06
N ARG A 202 15.41 4.45 -5.58
CA ARG A 202 14.42 4.07 -6.57
C ARG A 202 15.08 3.87 -7.94
N ALA A 203 14.60 2.90 -8.69
CA ALA A 203 15.10 2.68 -10.06
C ALA A 203 14.98 3.96 -10.91
N PRO A 204 15.94 4.24 -11.78
CA PRO A 204 15.90 5.34 -12.75
C PRO A 204 14.55 5.37 -13.51
N VAL A 205 14.15 6.56 -13.94
CA VAL A 205 12.83 6.78 -14.57
C VAL A 205 12.63 5.87 -15.79
N TRP A 206 13.65 5.68 -16.61
CA TRP A 206 13.57 4.82 -17.79
C TRP A 206 13.33 3.35 -17.42
N ILE A 207 14.02 2.82 -16.38
CA ILE A 207 13.78 1.45 -15.88
C ILE A 207 12.34 1.30 -15.36
N ARG A 208 11.84 2.31 -14.66
CA ARG A 208 10.45 2.31 -14.17
C ARG A 208 9.43 2.34 -15.30
N LYS A 209 9.68 3.11 -16.37
CA LYS A 209 8.80 3.19 -17.55
C LYS A 209 8.66 1.85 -18.27
N ILE A 210 9.74 1.09 -18.40
CA ILE A 210 9.69 -0.26 -19.01
C ILE A 210 9.21 -1.35 -18.04
N GLY A 211 8.93 -1.00 -16.78
CA GLY A 211 8.42 -1.95 -15.79
C GLY A 211 9.46 -2.85 -15.12
N MET A 212 10.76 -2.58 -15.32
CA MET A 212 11.87 -3.40 -14.82
C MET A 212 12.35 -2.98 -13.40
N GLU A 213 11.56 -2.22 -12.65
CA GLU A 213 11.91 -1.82 -11.29
C GLU A 213 12.15 -3.02 -10.35
N TRP A 214 11.37 -4.10 -10.50
CA TRP A 214 11.54 -5.32 -9.73
C TRP A 214 12.91 -5.98 -9.95
N PHE A 215 13.41 -5.94 -11.19
CA PHE A 215 14.71 -6.48 -11.58
C PHE A 215 15.84 -5.61 -11.02
N TYR A 216 15.75 -4.29 -11.15
CA TYR A 216 16.69 -3.35 -10.52
C TYR A 216 16.80 -3.60 -9.01
N ARG A 217 15.66 -3.80 -8.33
CA ARG A 217 15.62 -4.11 -6.90
C ARG A 217 16.23 -5.47 -6.56
N LEU A 218 16.23 -6.44 -7.46
CA LEU A 218 16.91 -7.72 -7.23
C LEU A 218 18.44 -7.55 -7.20
N PHE A 219 18.98 -6.68 -8.04
CA PHE A 219 20.41 -6.38 -8.03
C PHE A 219 20.83 -5.54 -6.82
N THR A 220 20.06 -4.54 -6.46
CA THR A 220 20.39 -3.66 -5.34
C THR A 220 20.04 -4.28 -3.97
N GLN A 221 19.18 -5.29 -3.94
CA GLN A 221 18.69 -5.99 -2.75
C GLN A 221 18.68 -7.51 -2.99
N PRO A 222 19.82 -8.19 -3.11
CA PRO A 222 19.89 -9.61 -3.51
C PRO A 222 19.18 -10.55 -2.53
N TRP A 223 19.06 -10.19 -1.24
CA TRP A 223 18.29 -10.98 -0.24
C TRP A 223 16.81 -11.14 -0.61
N ARG A 224 16.28 -10.36 -1.56
CA ARG A 224 14.90 -10.47 -2.04
C ARG A 224 14.67 -11.64 -3.00
N TRP A 225 15.69 -12.43 -3.36
CA TRP A 225 15.54 -13.54 -4.30
C TRP A 225 14.43 -14.52 -3.89
N ARG A 226 14.27 -14.78 -2.58
CA ARG A 226 13.17 -15.62 -2.06
C ARG A 226 11.78 -15.07 -2.38
N ARG A 227 11.63 -13.77 -2.45
CA ARG A 227 10.38 -13.11 -2.85
C ARG A 227 10.13 -13.29 -4.35
N GLN A 228 11.19 -13.35 -5.15
CA GLN A 228 11.09 -13.56 -6.60
C GLN A 228 10.65 -14.98 -6.95
N MET A 229 10.89 -15.98 -6.11
CA MET A 229 10.36 -17.33 -6.29
C MET A 229 8.82 -17.34 -6.33
N ARG A 230 8.17 -16.39 -5.66
CA ARG A 230 6.71 -16.21 -5.76
C ARG A 230 6.25 -15.78 -7.15
N LEU A 231 7.12 -15.17 -7.95
CA LEU A 231 6.80 -14.82 -9.34
C LEU A 231 6.57 -16.07 -10.21
N ILE A 232 7.33 -17.14 -9.99
CA ILE A 232 7.13 -18.42 -10.69
C ILE A 232 5.73 -18.97 -10.37
N LYS A 233 5.38 -19.01 -9.08
CA LYS A 233 4.04 -19.45 -8.65
C LYS A 233 2.94 -18.55 -9.22
N TYR A 234 3.18 -17.26 -9.28
CA TYR A 234 2.24 -16.30 -9.87
C TYR A 234 2.00 -16.60 -11.35
N ILE A 235 3.06 -16.81 -12.15
CA ILE A 235 2.95 -17.14 -13.57
C ILE A 235 2.15 -18.43 -13.74
N TYR A 236 2.46 -19.47 -12.96
CA TYR A 236 1.69 -20.73 -12.99
C TYR A 236 0.19 -20.50 -12.73
N LEU A 237 -0.17 -19.72 -11.71
CA LEU A 237 -1.55 -19.43 -11.37
C LEU A 237 -2.28 -18.64 -12.47
N VAL A 238 -1.62 -17.69 -13.10
CA VAL A 238 -2.16 -16.93 -14.24
C VAL A 238 -2.40 -17.84 -15.45
N MET A 239 -1.44 -18.72 -15.76
CA MET A 239 -1.59 -19.69 -16.86
C MET A 239 -2.71 -20.68 -16.57
N LYS A 240 -2.83 -21.16 -15.33
CA LYS A 240 -3.94 -22.02 -14.91
C LYS A 240 -5.28 -21.31 -15.10
N GLN A 241 -5.41 -20.06 -14.71
CA GLN A 241 -6.63 -19.27 -14.93
C GLN A 241 -6.93 -19.10 -16.43
N LYS A 242 -5.90 -18.92 -17.27
CA LYS A 242 -6.08 -18.78 -18.73
C LYS A 242 -6.60 -20.05 -19.39
N MET A 243 -6.20 -21.23 -18.89
CA MET A 243 -6.57 -22.52 -19.47
C MET A 243 -7.92 -23.05 -18.98
N PHE A 244 -8.28 -22.74 -17.73
CA PHE A 244 -9.41 -23.39 -17.05
C PHE A 244 -10.42 -22.39 -16.43
N GLY A 245 -10.18 -21.10 -16.53
CA GLY A 245 -11.07 -20.03 -16.07
C GLY A 245 -11.67 -19.28 -17.22
#